data_d0bdc547dad6a164ddce37a6cfd0d15e
#
_entry.id   d0bdc547dad6a164ddce37a6cfd0d15e
#
_cell.length_a   1.000
_cell.length_b   1.000
_cell.length_c   1.000
_cell.angle_alpha   90.00
_cell.angle_beta   90.00
_cell.angle_gamma   90.00
#
_symmetry.space_group_name_H-M   'P 1'
#
loop_
_entity.id
_entity.type
_entity.pdbx_description
1 polymer ?
#
loop_
_entity_poly.entity_id
_entity_poly.type
_entity_poly.pdbx_seq_one_letter_code
_entity_poly.pdbx_strand_id
1 'polypeptide(L)'
;LPGIPVSLSYDVVPEMQEYERTITTVANSYVRPKVAAYVKSLERKLKAKMKDVKLHILRSDGGMASAKVAQSLPVNLLMSGPAGGVSGAVWVAKQAGFENLLTFDMGGTSTDVALVQDSNAQLRRETTVGDVTVRASSVDVRTVGAGGGSIAHVPELTGALRVGPESAGAEPGPAAYNKGGDLPTVTDANVVLGYLPSEVRLGGDMEIRKDLAEKAIKPVADALGISVKRAAAGIIDIVNENMYGALRLVSVEQGFDPRDFALIGFGGAGPLHANALGRLMNLSLIHI
;
A
#
# COMPACT_ATOMS: atom_id res chain seq x y z
N LEU A 1 -17.95 29.71 -20.05
CA LEU A 1 -18.25 29.93 -18.62
C LEU A 1 -16.98 30.43 -17.93
N PRO A 2 -16.82 31.73 -17.67
CA PRO A 2 -15.62 32.25 -17.03
C PRO A 2 -15.41 31.62 -15.66
N GLY A 3 -14.17 31.17 -15.37
CA GLY A 3 -13.80 30.62 -14.06
C GLY A 3 -14.04 29.11 -13.86
N ILE A 4 -14.67 28.42 -14.80
CA ILE A 4 -14.81 26.96 -14.74
C ILE A 4 -13.58 26.30 -15.38
N PRO A 5 -12.87 25.41 -14.66
CA PRO A 5 -11.76 24.68 -15.26
C PRO A 5 -12.25 23.75 -16.40
N VAL A 6 -11.67 23.88 -17.56
CA VAL A 6 -11.97 23.02 -18.72
C VAL A 6 -10.80 22.06 -18.94
N SER A 7 -11.10 20.79 -19.15
CA SER A 7 -10.11 19.79 -19.59
C SER A 7 -10.42 19.42 -21.04
N LEU A 8 -9.46 19.61 -21.92
CA LEU A 8 -9.57 19.17 -23.29
C LEU A 8 -9.06 17.73 -23.39
N SER A 9 -9.81 16.86 -24.05
CA SER A 9 -9.43 15.44 -24.16
C SER A 9 -8.09 15.25 -24.88
N TYR A 10 -7.80 16.12 -25.81
CA TYR A 10 -6.52 16.17 -26.52
C TYR A 10 -5.32 16.47 -25.60
N ASP A 11 -5.51 17.34 -24.60
CA ASP A 11 -4.45 17.68 -23.64
C ASP A 11 -4.27 16.59 -22.58
N VAL A 12 -5.35 15.87 -22.25
CA VAL A 12 -5.34 14.84 -21.21
C VAL A 12 -4.80 13.51 -21.74
N VAL A 13 -5.35 13.05 -22.88
CA VAL A 13 -4.95 11.80 -23.55
C VAL A 13 -5.02 12.00 -25.06
N PRO A 14 -3.91 12.29 -25.74
CA PRO A 14 -3.86 12.48 -27.20
C PRO A 14 -3.89 11.13 -27.95
N GLU A 15 -4.88 10.29 -27.65
CA GLU A 15 -5.09 8.98 -28.29
C GLU A 15 -6.38 8.97 -29.11
N MET A 16 -6.49 8.06 -30.08
CA MET A 16 -7.62 8.01 -31.01
C MET A 16 -8.87 7.32 -30.43
N GLN A 17 -8.73 6.52 -29.38
CA GLN A 17 -9.83 5.75 -28.77
C GLN A 17 -10.79 6.67 -28.00
N GLU A 18 -11.99 6.87 -28.53
CA GLU A 18 -12.95 7.86 -28.01
C GLU A 18 -13.42 7.57 -26.59
N TYR A 19 -13.76 6.32 -26.29
CA TYR A 19 -14.28 5.94 -24.99
C TYR A 19 -13.22 6.15 -23.89
N GLU A 20 -12.05 5.55 -24.05
CA GLU A 20 -10.96 5.62 -23.09
C GLU A 20 -10.46 7.05 -22.90
N ARG A 21 -10.38 7.81 -23.98
CA ARG A 21 -10.04 9.23 -23.93
C ARG A 21 -11.08 10.04 -23.18
N THR A 22 -12.36 9.76 -23.42
CA THR A 22 -13.46 10.47 -22.76
C THR A 22 -13.51 10.17 -21.28
N ILE A 23 -13.49 8.88 -20.89
CA ILE A 23 -13.54 8.50 -19.46
C ILE A 23 -12.34 9.04 -18.69
N THR A 24 -11.15 9.03 -19.28
CA THR A 24 -9.94 9.60 -18.66
C THR A 24 -10.06 11.11 -18.48
N THR A 25 -10.63 11.82 -19.48
CA THR A 25 -10.85 13.26 -19.40
C THR A 25 -11.91 13.62 -18.34
N VAL A 26 -12.96 12.82 -18.22
CA VAL A 26 -13.98 12.96 -17.18
C VAL A 26 -13.34 12.74 -15.79
N ALA A 27 -12.56 11.68 -15.61
CA ALA A 27 -11.85 11.42 -14.36
C ALA A 27 -10.90 12.57 -14.01
N ASN A 28 -10.12 13.07 -14.98
CA ASN A 28 -9.27 14.25 -14.77
C ASN A 28 -10.07 15.47 -14.30
N SER A 29 -11.18 15.76 -14.96
CA SER A 29 -12.03 16.90 -14.64
C SER A 29 -12.67 16.79 -13.26
N TYR A 30 -13.05 15.57 -12.87
CA TYR A 30 -13.66 15.27 -11.59
C TYR A 30 -12.70 15.50 -10.41
N VAL A 31 -11.46 15.00 -10.51
CA VAL A 31 -10.48 15.13 -9.41
C VAL A 31 -9.76 16.48 -9.39
N ARG A 32 -9.72 17.20 -10.54
CA ARG A 32 -8.96 18.43 -10.73
C ARG A 32 -9.24 19.53 -9.71
N PRO A 33 -10.48 19.86 -9.34
CA PRO A 33 -10.73 20.94 -8.40
C PRO A 33 -10.09 20.70 -7.03
N LYS A 34 -10.22 19.48 -6.50
CA LYS A 34 -9.65 19.10 -5.19
C LYS A 34 -8.12 19.06 -5.23
N VAL A 35 -7.55 18.40 -6.23
CA VAL A 35 -6.09 18.27 -6.38
C VAL A 35 -5.46 19.64 -6.63
N ALA A 36 -6.03 20.49 -7.48
CA ALA A 36 -5.52 21.83 -7.74
C ALA A 36 -5.54 22.71 -6.47
N ALA A 37 -6.63 22.65 -5.69
CA ALA A 37 -6.73 23.38 -4.42
C ALA A 37 -5.67 22.89 -3.41
N TYR A 38 -5.47 21.58 -3.30
CA TYR A 38 -4.47 20.98 -2.43
C TYR A 38 -3.04 21.42 -2.83
N VAL A 39 -2.66 21.25 -4.10
CA VAL A 39 -1.33 21.60 -4.61
C VAL A 39 -1.04 23.08 -4.45
N LYS A 40 -2.01 23.96 -4.74
CA LYS A 40 -1.89 25.41 -4.49
C LYS A 40 -1.66 25.73 -3.02
N SER A 41 -2.41 25.07 -2.13
CA SER A 41 -2.24 25.26 -0.68
C SER A 41 -0.86 24.81 -0.21
N LEU A 42 -0.39 23.67 -0.70
CA LEU A 42 0.94 23.11 -0.39
C LEU A 42 2.05 24.07 -0.88
N GLU A 43 1.97 24.51 -2.13
CA GLU A 43 2.92 25.46 -2.71
C GLU A 43 3.00 26.76 -1.92
N ARG A 44 1.84 27.32 -1.53
CA ARG A 44 1.77 28.54 -0.70
C ARG A 44 2.42 28.34 0.67
N LYS A 45 2.13 27.22 1.35
CA LYS A 45 2.70 26.90 2.67
C LYS A 45 4.21 26.70 2.61
N LEU A 46 4.71 26.07 1.55
CA LEU A 46 6.14 25.88 1.34
C LEU A 46 6.86 27.19 1.07
N LYS A 47 6.32 28.03 0.17
CA LYS A 47 6.88 29.36 -0.13
C LYS A 47 6.90 30.29 1.07
N ALA A 48 5.97 30.14 2.01
CA ALA A 48 5.97 30.91 3.26
C ALA A 48 7.10 30.51 4.22
N LYS A 49 7.60 29.28 4.13
CA LYS A 49 8.66 28.76 5.00
C LYS A 49 10.04 28.76 4.34
N MET A 50 10.11 28.66 3.03
CA MET A 50 11.33 28.49 2.26
C MET A 50 11.34 29.43 1.05
N LYS A 51 12.39 30.24 0.92
CA LYS A 51 12.58 31.07 -0.29
C LYS A 51 12.99 30.16 -1.46
N ASP A 52 12.54 30.51 -2.67
CA ASP A 52 12.92 29.88 -3.95
C ASP A 52 12.65 28.34 -4.03
N VAL A 53 11.67 27.83 -3.26
CA VAL A 53 11.27 26.44 -3.32
C VAL A 53 10.55 26.11 -4.62
N LYS A 54 11.01 25.05 -5.31
CA LYS A 54 10.32 24.46 -6.46
C LYS A 54 9.62 23.19 -6.01
N LEU A 55 8.29 23.16 -6.07
CA LEU A 55 7.50 21.99 -5.74
C LEU A 55 7.37 21.09 -6.98
N HIS A 56 7.81 19.85 -6.82
CA HIS A 56 7.56 18.75 -7.76
C HIS A 56 6.67 17.72 -7.09
N ILE A 57 5.75 17.17 -7.86
CA ILE A 57 4.82 16.12 -7.42
C ILE A 57 5.15 14.85 -8.18
N LEU A 58 5.25 13.76 -7.47
CA LEU A 58 5.48 12.45 -8.07
C LEU A 58 4.24 12.01 -8.85
N ARG A 59 4.45 11.42 -10.02
CA ARG A 59 3.41 10.87 -10.89
C ARG A 59 3.26 9.36 -10.66
N SER A 60 2.14 8.84 -11.13
CA SER A 60 1.84 7.40 -11.07
C SER A 60 2.85 6.52 -11.83
N ASP A 61 3.53 7.05 -12.82
CA ASP A 61 4.58 6.38 -13.60
C ASP A 61 6.00 6.49 -12.99
N GLY A 62 6.12 7.06 -11.80
CA GLY A 62 7.40 7.28 -11.12
C GLY A 62 8.14 8.55 -11.58
N GLY A 63 7.64 9.26 -12.60
CA GLY A 63 8.18 10.55 -13.02
C GLY A 63 7.74 11.70 -12.12
N MET A 64 8.31 12.88 -12.33
CA MET A 64 7.96 14.09 -11.58
C MET A 64 7.26 15.12 -12.45
N ALA A 65 6.23 15.76 -11.91
CA ALA A 65 5.51 16.88 -12.52
C ALA A 65 5.75 18.16 -11.72
N SER A 66 5.80 19.30 -12.43
CA SER A 66 5.73 20.60 -11.76
C SER A 66 4.35 20.80 -11.11
N ALA A 67 4.26 21.65 -10.10
CA ALA A 67 3.01 21.99 -9.45
C ALA A 67 1.92 22.43 -10.45
N LYS A 68 2.29 23.12 -11.52
CA LYS A 68 1.36 23.55 -12.60
C LYS A 68 0.80 22.36 -13.36
N VAL A 69 1.64 21.42 -13.78
CA VAL A 69 1.21 20.20 -14.47
C VAL A 69 0.34 19.32 -13.60
N ALA A 70 0.75 19.12 -12.32
CA ALA A 70 -0.04 18.36 -11.34
C ALA A 70 -1.46 18.92 -11.13
N GLN A 71 -1.62 20.25 -11.17
CA GLN A 71 -2.91 20.91 -11.05
C GLN A 71 -3.78 20.77 -12.32
N SER A 72 -3.19 20.65 -13.50
CA SER A 72 -3.94 20.53 -14.76
C SER A 72 -4.25 19.10 -15.16
N LEU A 73 -3.35 18.15 -14.85
CA LEU A 73 -3.43 16.74 -15.22
C LEU A 73 -3.34 15.81 -13.98
N PRO A 74 -4.22 15.98 -13.00
CA PRO A 74 -4.19 15.18 -11.77
C PRO A 74 -4.49 13.69 -11.99
N VAL A 75 -5.07 13.30 -13.12
CA VAL A 75 -5.25 11.88 -13.47
C VAL A 75 -3.93 11.10 -13.47
N ASN A 76 -2.81 11.77 -13.74
CA ASN A 76 -1.48 11.17 -13.69
C ASN A 76 -0.93 10.97 -12.26
N LEU A 77 -1.70 11.31 -11.23
CA LEU A 77 -1.29 11.22 -9.81
C LEU A 77 -2.04 10.14 -9.04
N LEU A 78 -2.98 9.41 -9.67
CA LEU A 78 -3.90 8.48 -9.01
C LEU A 78 -3.19 7.39 -8.20
N MET A 79 -2.03 6.91 -8.68
CA MET A 79 -1.19 5.88 -8.04
C MET A 79 0.19 6.42 -7.65
N SER A 80 0.30 7.72 -7.40
CA SER A 80 1.59 8.35 -7.07
C SER A 80 2.19 7.90 -5.74
N GLY A 81 1.37 7.50 -4.77
CA GLY A 81 1.82 6.94 -3.49
C GLY A 81 2.58 5.63 -3.68
N PRO A 82 1.94 4.57 -4.22
CA PRO A 82 2.61 3.31 -4.53
C PRO A 82 3.84 3.49 -5.44
N ALA A 83 3.74 4.32 -6.49
CA ALA A 83 4.87 4.62 -7.37
C ALA A 83 6.07 5.23 -6.61
N GLY A 84 5.79 6.07 -5.60
CA GLY A 84 6.79 6.65 -4.73
C GLY A 84 7.50 5.61 -3.87
N GLY A 85 6.73 4.68 -3.31
CA GLY A 85 7.27 3.56 -2.55
C GLY A 85 8.23 2.72 -3.38
N VAL A 86 7.81 2.32 -4.59
CA VAL A 86 8.63 1.53 -5.51
C VAL A 86 9.89 2.31 -5.93
N SER A 87 9.76 3.60 -6.28
CA SER A 87 10.92 4.44 -6.64
C SER A 87 11.92 4.57 -5.50
N GLY A 88 11.43 4.72 -4.26
CA GLY A 88 12.26 4.75 -3.06
C GLY A 88 12.97 3.41 -2.83
N ALA A 89 12.26 2.29 -3.00
CA ALA A 89 12.81 0.95 -2.89
C ALA A 89 13.93 0.71 -3.92
N VAL A 90 13.72 1.12 -5.17
CA VAL A 90 14.75 1.05 -6.23
C VAL A 90 16.00 1.85 -5.85
N TRP A 91 15.80 3.06 -5.31
CA TRP A 91 16.93 3.89 -4.90
C TRP A 91 17.75 3.24 -3.78
N VAL A 92 17.08 2.73 -2.74
CA VAL A 92 17.75 2.03 -1.62
C VAL A 92 18.47 0.77 -2.10
N ALA A 93 17.81 -0.04 -2.92
CA ALA A 93 18.36 -1.30 -3.42
C ALA A 93 19.62 -1.08 -4.29
N LYS A 94 19.62 -0.04 -5.14
CA LYS A 94 20.81 0.34 -5.91
C LYS A 94 22.01 0.66 -5.02
N GLN A 95 21.81 1.32 -3.88
CA GLN A 95 22.88 1.58 -2.92
C GLN A 95 23.42 0.28 -2.28
N ALA A 96 22.58 -0.75 -2.21
CA ALA A 96 22.93 -2.08 -1.70
C ALA A 96 23.43 -3.04 -2.81
N GLY A 97 23.49 -2.59 -4.07
CA GLY A 97 23.99 -3.38 -5.20
C GLY A 97 22.96 -4.34 -5.82
N PHE A 98 21.66 -4.12 -5.59
CA PHE A 98 20.60 -4.93 -6.15
C PHE A 98 19.83 -4.17 -7.24
N GLU A 99 19.65 -4.80 -8.40
CA GLU A 99 18.93 -4.24 -9.55
C GLU A 99 17.56 -4.89 -9.78
N ASN A 100 17.38 -6.13 -9.33
CA ASN A 100 16.13 -6.87 -9.45
C ASN A 100 15.45 -6.99 -8.09
N LEU A 101 14.20 -6.52 -7.98
CA LEU A 101 13.49 -6.44 -6.72
C LEU A 101 12.07 -6.98 -6.82
N LEU A 102 11.65 -7.65 -5.75
CA LEU A 102 10.26 -7.79 -5.38
C LEU A 102 10.00 -6.85 -4.21
N THR A 103 9.05 -5.93 -4.38
CA THR A 103 8.71 -4.97 -3.34
C THR A 103 7.37 -5.33 -2.72
N PHE A 104 7.22 -5.10 -1.41
CA PHE A 104 5.92 -5.08 -0.77
C PHE A 104 5.84 -3.93 0.24
N ASP A 105 4.79 -3.15 0.10
CA ASP A 105 4.44 -2.02 0.97
C ASP A 105 3.20 -2.41 1.78
N MET A 106 3.40 -2.84 3.02
CA MET A 106 2.28 -3.20 3.89
C MET A 106 1.92 -2.03 4.79
N GLY A 107 0.77 -1.44 4.49
CA GLY A 107 0.14 -0.41 5.30
C GLY A 107 -0.84 -0.95 6.34
N GLY A 108 -1.74 -0.08 6.81
CA GLY A 108 -2.80 -0.48 7.74
C GLY A 108 -3.94 -1.27 7.09
N THR A 109 -4.22 -1.05 5.81
CA THR A 109 -5.41 -1.60 5.13
C THR A 109 -5.07 -2.62 4.06
N SER A 110 -3.96 -2.42 3.35
CA SER A 110 -3.57 -3.21 2.19
C SER A 110 -2.07 -3.40 2.12
N THR A 111 -1.67 -4.31 1.24
CA THR A 111 -0.29 -4.49 0.81
C THR A 111 -0.20 -4.28 -0.69
N ASP A 112 0.71 -3.43 -1.11
CA ASP A 112 1.05 -3.17 -2.49
C ASP A 112 2.34 -3.93 -2.85
N VAL A 113 2.29 -4.71 -3.93
CA VAL A 113 3.44 -5.48 -4.41
C VAL A 113 3.80 -5.07 -5.83
N ALA A 114 5.09 -5.02 -6.14
CA ALA A 114 5.58 -4.73 -7.47
C ALA A 114 6.85 -5.51 -7.78
N LEU A 115 7.10 -5.72 -9.09
CA LEU A 115 8.33 -6.28 -9.60
C LEU A 115 9.15 -5.18 -10.30
N VAL A 116 10.44 -5.16 -10.00
CA VAL A 116 11.43 -4.27 -10.61
C VAL A 116 12.50 -5.13 -11.25
N GLN A 117 12.81 -4.86 -12.50
CA GLN A 117 13.86 -5.54 -13.26
C GLN A 117 14.87 -4.53 -13.79
N ASP A 118 16.15 -4.82 -13.66
CA ASP A 118 17.23 -3.94 -14.10
C ASP A 118 17.07 -2.49 -13.58
N SER A 119 16.62 -2.38 -12.31
CA SER A 119 16.31 -1.10 -11.64
C SER A 119 15.18 -0.30 -12.29
N ASN A 120 14.36 -0.92 -13.15
CA ASN A 120 13.20 -0.31 -13.77
C ASN A 120 11.92 -0.99 -13.29
N ALA A 121 11.01 -0.22 -12.71
CA ALA A 121 9.69 -0.70 -12.40
C ALA A 121 8.89 -0.91 -13.70
N GLN A 122 8.11 -1.99 -13.75
CA GLN A 122 7.21 -2.22 -14.87
C GLN A 122 6.11 -1.17 -14.90
N LEU A 123 5.70 -0.75 -16.09
CA LEU A 123 4.65 0.24 -16.28
C LEU A 123 3.43 -0.39 -16.96
N ARG A 124 2.26 0.03 -16.51
CA ARG A 124 0.99 -0.20 -17.19
C ARG A 124 0.56 1.06 -17.93
N ARG A 125 -0.11 0.88 -19.08
CA ARG A 125 -0.72 1.99 -19.83
C ARG A 125 -2.02 2.50 -19.21
N GLU A 126 -2.65 1.66 -18.41
CA GLU A 126 -3.96 1.89 -17.80
C GLU A 126 -3.88 1.82 -16.29
N THR A 127 -4.66 2.66 -15.64
CA THR A 127 -4.85 2.65 -14.19
C THR A 127 -6.31 2.41 -13.87
N THR A 128 -6.60 1.40 -13.05
CA THR A 128 -7.96 1.13 -12.56
C THR A 128 -8.09 1.61 -11.12
N VAL A 129 -9.11 2.43 -10.85
CA VAL A 129 -9.45 2.91 -9.52
C VAL A 129 -10.94 2.67 -9.30
N GLY A 130 -11.28 1.77 -8.38
CA GLY A 130 -12.65 1.26 -8.25
C GLY A 130 -13.10 0.60 -9.55
N ASP A 131 -14.25 1.03 -10.06
CA ASP A 131 -14.84 0.50 -11.30
C ASP A 131 -14.43 1.27 -12.57
N VAL A 132 -13.52 2.24 -12.43
CA VAL A 132 -13.12 3.12 -13.54
C VAL A 132 -11.69 2.80 -13.98
N THR A 133 -11.53 2.46 -15.27
CA THR A 133 -10.21 2.31 -15.90
C THR A 133 -9.91 3.53 -16.77
N VAL A 134 -8.77 4.15 -16.55
CA VAL A 134 -8.32 5.36 -17.25
C VAL A 134 -7.01 5.11 -17.98
N ARG A 135 -6.80 5.81 -19.09
CA ARG A 135 -5.54 5.85 -19.85
C ARG A 135 -4.54 6.79 -19.17
N ALA A 136 -4.00 6.34 -18.05
CA ALA A 136 -2.93 7.03 -17.34
C ALA A 136 -1.89 6.00 -16.93
N SER A 137 -0.65 6.19 -17.42
CA SER A 137 0.44 5.27 -17.09
C SER A 137 0.73 5.27 -15.60
N SER A 138 0.88 4.07 -15.05
CA SER A 138 1.28 3.87 -13.65
C SER A 138 2.30 2.75 -13.53
N VAL A 139 3.08 2.76 -12.45
CA VAL A 139 3.86 1.60 -12.03
C VAL A 139 2.92 0.41 -11.86
N ASP A 140 3.32 -0.76 -12.37
CA ASP A 140 2.56 -2.00 -12.23
C ASP A 140 2.61 -2.48 -10.77
N VAL A 141 1.66 -2.00 -9.98
CA VAL A 141 1.47 -2.39 -8.59
C VAL A 141 0.22 -3.25 -8.49
N ARG A 142 0.31 -4.35 -7.73
CA ARG A 142 -0.82 -5.19 -7.36
C ARG A 142 -1.13 -4.97 -5.89
N THR A 143 -2.39 -4.69 -5.60
CA THR A 143 -2.87 -4.47 -4.23
C THR A 143 -3.63 -5.69 -3.75
N VAL A 144 -3.35 -6.14 -2.53
CA VAL A 144 -4.12 -7.16 -1.82
C VAL A 144 -4.64 -6.58 -0.51
N GLY A 145 -5.87 -6.95 -0.14
CA GLY A 145 -6.53 -6.55 1.10
C GLY A 145 -5.93 -7.26 2.33
N ALA A 146 -4.62 -7.13 2.50
CA ALA A 146 -3.85 -7.67 3.60
C ALA A 146 -3.02 -6.54 4.22
N GLY A 147 -3.42 -6.03 5.36
CA GLY A 147 -2.75 -4.93 6.06
C GLY A 147 -2.76 -5.13 7.57
N GLY A 148 -2.13 -4.23 8.30
CA GLY A 148 -2.07 -4.31 9.77
C GLY A 148 -3.44 -4.26 10.45
N GLY A 149 -4.42 -3.58 9.85
CA GLY A 149 -5.80 -3.51 10.32
C GLY A 149 -6.72 -4.59 9.78
N SER A 150 -6.24 -5.55 8.96
CA SER A 150 -7.07 -6.65 8.46
C SER A 150 -7.65 -7.46 9.61
N ILE A 151 -8.98 -7.63 9.57
CA ILE A 151 -9.76 -8.24 10.67
C ILE A 151 -9.71 -9.76 10.54
N ALA A 152 -9.40 -10.43 11.65
CA ALA A 152 -9.48 -11.87 11.76
C ALA A 152 -10.86 -12.31 12.24
N HIS A 153 -11.42 -13.37 11.65
CA HIS A 153 -12.72 -13.90 12.02
C HIS A 153 -12.82 -15.40 11.74
N VAL A 154 -13.76 -16.06 12.42
CA VAL A 154 -14.08 -17.48 12.20
C VAL A 154 -15.54 -17.56 11.79
N PRO A 155 -15.86 -17.69 10.49
CA PRO A 155 -17.23 -17.84 10.03
C PRO A 155 -17.86 -19.13 10.59
N GLU A 156 -19.07 -19.04 11.12
CA GLU A 156 -19.79 -20.18 11.71
C GLU A 156 -19.93 -21.36 10.75
N LEU A 157 -20.17 -21.06 9.45
CA LEU A 157 -20.38 -22.09 8.44
C LEU A 157 -19.15 -22.97 8.18
N THR A 158 -17.95 -22.36 8.25
CA THR A 158 -16.69 -23.08 7.90
C THR A 158 -15.86 -23.46 9.10
N GLY A 159 -16.03 -22.76 10.23
CA GLY A 159 -15.20 -22.92 11.43
C GLY A 159 -13.70 -22.66 11.22
N ALA A 160 -13.32 -22.12 10.05
CA ALA A 160 -11.94 -21.88 9.69
C ALA A 160 -11.55 -20.40 9.92
N LEU A 161 -10.36 -20.17 10.44
CA LEU A 161 -9.81 -18.83 10.60
C LEU A 161 -9.64 -18.15 9.24
N ARG A 162 -10.09 -16.91 9.14
CA ARG A 162 -9.88 -16.02 7.99
C ARG A 162 -9.33 -14.67 8.44
N VAL A 163 -8.58 -14.01 7.56
CA VAL A 163 -8.02 -12.68 7.78
C VAL A 163 -8.31 -11.81 6.57
N GLY A 164 -9.02 -10.69 6.79
CA GLY A 164 -9.53 -9.82 5.74
C GLY A 164 -10.72 -10.44 4.97
N PRO A 165 -11.16 -9.82 3.86
CA PRO A 165 -10.64 -8.57 3.28
C PRO A 165 -11.00 -7.30 4.07
N GLU A 166 -11.90 -7.40 5.06
CA GLU A 166 -12.31 -6.27 5.90
C GLU A 166 -11.15 -5.77 6.75
N SER A 167 -11.11 -4.45 6.94
CA SER A 167 -10.09 -3.77 7.74
C SER A 167 -10.73 -2.85 8.77
N ALA A 168 -10.16 -2.79 9.97
CA ALA A 168 -10.53 -1.82 10.99
C ALA A 168 -10.14 -0.37 10.62
N GLY A 169 -9.41 -0.18 9.52
CA GLY A 169 -9.00 1.13 9.04
C GLY A 169 -8.09 1.88 10.00
N ALA A 170 -8.09 3.21 9.87
CA ALA A 170 -7.38 4.10 10.79
C ALA A 170 -8.21 4.41 12.05
N GLU A 171 -9.54 4.44 11.91
CA GLU A 171 -10.53 4.66 12.95
C GLU A 171 -11.68 3.66 12.78
N PRO A 172 -12.01 2.90 13.82
CA PRO A 172 -11.39 2.89 15.16
C PRO A 172 -9.99 2.27 15.20
N GLY A 173 -9.58 1.52 14.17
CA GLY A 173 -8.27 0.88 14.07
C GLY A 173 -8.12 -0.37 14.94
N PRO A 174 -6.89 -0.91 15.04
CA PRO A 174 -6.55 -2.03 15.91
C PRO A 174 -6.89 -1.78 17.39
N ALA A 175 -7.30 -2.83 18.09
CA ALA A 175 -7.63 -2.75 19.52
C ALA A 175 -6.41 -2.27 20.35
N ALA A 176 -5.22 -2.71 19.97
CA ALA A 176 -3.97 -2.30 20.61
C ALA A 176 -3.73 -0.78 20.61
N TYR A 177 -4.34 -0.02 19.69
CA TYR A 177 -4.18 1.43 19.61
C TYR A 177 -5.05 2.22 20.60
N ASN A 178 -5.96 1.55 21.30
CA ASN A 178 -6.84 2.13 22.32
C ASN A 178 -7.66 3.34 21.78
N LYS A 179 -8.12 3.25 20.54
CA LYS A 179 -8.97 4.26 19.88
C LYS A 179 -10.42 3.82 19.70
N GLY A 180 -10.85 2.82 20.47
CA GLY A 180 -12.21 2.29 20.40
C GLY A 180 -12.38 1.07 19.50
N GLY A 181 -11.31 0.55 18.87
CA GLY A 181 -11.32 -0.71 18.16
C GLY A 181 -11.41 -1.88 19.15
N ASP A 182 -12.20 -2.91 18.79
CA ASP A 182 -12.42 -4.12 19.59
C ASP A 182 -12.31 -5.41 18.78
N LEU A 183 -12.23 -5.29 17.45
CA LEU A 183 -12.07 -6.43 16.56
C LEU A 183 -10.60 -6.87 16.47
N PRO A 184 -10.34 -8.20 16.35
CA PRO A 184 -8.99 -8.73 16.28
C PRO A 184 -8.36 -8.38 14.92
N THR A 185 -7.18 -7.80 14.94
CA THR A 185 -6.46 -7.43 13.71
C THR A 185 -5.08 -8.08 13.63
N VAL A 186 -4.45 -7.99 12.45
CA VAL A 186 -3.05 -8.40 12.24
C VAL A 186 -2.11 -7.63 13.17
N THR A 187 -2.35 -6.33 13.40
CA THR A 187 -1.57 -5.54 14.36
C THR A 187 -1.70 -6.09 15.76
N ASP A 188 -2.90 -6.46 16.21
CA ASP A 188 -3.11 -7.06 17.53
C ASP A 188 -2.36 -8.38 17.66
N ALA A 189 -2.35 -9.20 16.59
CA ALA A 189 -1.60 -10.44 16.56
C ALA A 189 -0.07 -10.19 16.67
N ASN A 190 0.46 -9.20 15.96
CA ASN A 190 1.86 -8.80 16.08
C ASN A 190 2.23 -8.33 17.50
N VAL A 191 1.33 -7.62 18.18
CA VAL A 191 1.52 -7.19 19.57
C VAL A 191 1.50 -8.38 20.53
N VAL A 192 0.54 -9.30 20.40
CA VAL A 192 0.44 -10.51 21.26
C VAL A 192 1.66 -11.40 21.10
N LEU A 193 2.20 -11.53 19.91
CA LEU A 193 3.40 -12.32 19.63
C LEU A 193 4.71 -11.61 20.02
N GLY A 194 4.65 -10.31 20.32
CA GLY A 194 5.82 -9.50 20.68
C GLY A 194 6.66 -9.06 19.47
N TYR A 195 6.16 -9.21 18.24
CA TYR A 195 6.80 -8.66 17.04
C TYR A 195 6.70 -7.14 17.00
N LEU A 196 5.60 -6.59 17.52
CA LEU A 196 5.44 -5.19 17.84
C LEU A 196 5.47 -5.01 19.36
N PRO A 197 6.58 -4.47 19.92
CA PRO A 197 6.72 -4.34 21.37
C PRO A 197 5.76 -3.31 21.96
N SER A 198 5.15 -3.63 23.09
CA SER A 198 4.21 -2.75 23.80
C SER A 198 4.90 -1.63 24.60
N GLU A 199 6.19 -1.77 24.85
CA GLU A 199 7.01 -0.83 25.62
C GLU A 199 7.40 0.41 24.79
N VAL A 200 7.25 0.33 23.46
CA VAL A 200 7.63 1.41 22.51
C VAL A 200 6.37 2.17 22.08
N ARG A 201 6.45 3.48 22.08
CA ARG A 201 5.38 4.34 21.53
C ARG A 201 5.49 4.45 20.01
N LEU A 202 4.43 4.13 19.29
CA LEU A 202 4.38 4.34 17.85
C LEU A 202 4.21 5.83 17.52
N GLY A 203 5.01 6.31 16.57
CA GLY A 203 4.97 7.72 16.15
C GLY A 203 5.33 8.72 17.26
N GLY A 204 5.92 8.25 18.35
CA GLY A 204 6.32 9.06 19.50
C GLY A 204 5.26 9.21 20.59
N ASP A 205 3.96 9.16 20.27
CA ASP A 205 2.89 9.48 21.22
C ASP A 205 1.92 8.33 21.49
N MET A 206 1.76 7.39 20.56
CA MET A 206 0.75 6.33 20.67
C MET A 206 1.28 5.14 21.51
N GLU A 207 0.66 4.91 22.66
CA GLU A 207 0.90 3.77 23.52
C GLU A 207 0.24 2.52 22.95
N ILE A 208 0.96 1.40 22.96
CA ILE A 208 0.46 0.10 22.52
C ILE A 208 -0.05 -0.70 23.71
N ARG A 209 -1.32 -1.11 23.64
CA ARG A 209 -2.03 -1.84 24.70
C ARG A 209 -2.13 -3.33 24.36
N LYS A 210 -1.20 -4.11 24.90
CA LYS A 210 -1.18 -5.57 24.72
C LYS A 210 -2.39 -6.27 25.33
N ASP A 211 -2.88 -5.78 26.47
CA ASP A 211 -4.08 -6.30 27.14
C ASP A 211 -5.33 -6.18 26.26
N LEU A 212 -5.47 -5.08 25.51
CA LEU A 212 -6.57 -4.88 24.57
C LEU A 212 -6.43 -5.79 23.34
N ALA A 213 -5.20 -5.99 22.84
CA ALA A 213 -4.93 -6.93 21.75
C ALA A 213 -5.28 -8.37 22.14
N GLU A 214 -4.86 -8.83 23.32
CA GLU A 214 -5.21 -10.16 23.86
C GLU A 214 -6.72 -10.33 24.01
N LYS A 215 -7.40 -9.31 24.53
CA LYS A 215 -8.86 -9.30 24.67
C LYS A 215 -9.56 -9.40 23.30
N ALA A 216 -9.07 -8.67 22.29
CA ALA A 216 -9.65 -8.69 20.95
C ALA A 216 -9.47 -10.06 20.26
N ILE A 217 -8.32 -10.73 20.43
CA ILE A 217 -8.05 -12.04 19.81
C ILE A 217 -8.78 -13.19 20.54
N LYS A 218 -9.14 -13.00 21.80
CA LYS A 218 -9.75 -14.08 22.61
C LYS A 218 -10.98 -14.73 21.97
N PRO A 219 -11.96 -14.02 21.39
CA PRO A 219 -13.10 -14.65 20.71
C PRO A 219 -12.69 -15.60 19.58
N VAL A 220 -11.66 -15.24 18.81
CA VAL A 220 -11.10 -16.12 17.74
C VAL A 220 -10.47 -17.37 18.36
N ALA A 221 -9.72 -17.21 19.43
CA ALA A 221 -9.09 -18.32 20.14
C ALA A 221 -10.14 -19.29 20.72
N ASP A 222 -11.19 -18.75 21.33
CA ASP A 222 -12.29 -19.54 21.92
C ASP A 222 -13.07 -20.30 20.82
N ALA A 223 -13.39 -19.66 19.70
CA ALA A 223 -14.04 -20.30 18.55
C ALA A 223 -13.25 -21.46 17.94
N LEU A 224 -11.92 -21.37 17.98
CA LEU A 224 -11.00 -22.40 17.45
C LEU A 224 -10.60 -23.43 18.53
N GLY A 225 -10.93 -23.23 19.81
CA GLY A 225 -10.52 -24.10 20.90
C GLY A 225 -9.01 -24.11 21.17
N ILE A 226 -8.32 -22.97 20.95
CA ILE A 226 -6.86 -22.83 21.08
C ILE A 226 -6.48 -21.66 21.98
N SER A 227 -5.20 -21.53 22.33
CA SER A 227 -4.71 -20.39 23.10
C SER A 227 -4.68 -19.10 22.26
N VAL A 228 -4.82 -17.93 22.91
CA VAL A 228 -4.72 -16.61 22.29
C VAL A 228 -3.42 -16.45 21.48
N LYS A 229 -2.30 -16.91 22.03
CA LYS A 229 -1.00 -16.86 21.33
C LYS A 229 -1.00 -17.71 20.05
N ARG A 230 -1.66 -18.88 20.08
CA ARG A 230 -1.76 -19.75 18.89
C ARG A 230 -2.71 -19.18 17.85
N ALA A 231 -3.80 -18.53 18.28
CA ALA A 231 -4.70 -17.80 17.37
C ALA A 231 -3.97 -16.62 16.73
N ALA A 232 -3.19 -15.84 17.48
CA ALA A 232 -2.37 -14.78 16.94
C ALA A 232 -1.35 -15.28 15.89
N ALA A 233 -0.67 -16.39 16.16
CA ALA A 233 0.23 -17.01 15.17
C ALA A 233 -0.51 -17.41 13.89
N GLY A 234 -1.69 -18.04 14.00
CA GLY A 234 -2.52 -18.38 12.84
C GLY A 234 -2.97 -17.18 12.02
N ILE A 235 -3.26 -16.04 12.69
CA ILE A 235 -3.58 -14.78 12.00
C ILE A 235 -2.38 -14.31 11.15
N ILE A 236 -1.17 -14.35 11.71
CA ILE A 236 0.06 -13.97 11.01
C ILE A 236 0.35 -14.92 9.85
N ASP A 237 0.18 -16.23 10.04
CA ASP A 237 0.40 -17.19 8.97
C ASP A 237 -0.53 -16.94 7.77
N ILE A 238 -1.83 -16.72 8.02
CA ILE A 238 -2.80 -16.46 6.95
C ILE A 238 -2.50 -15.15 6.21
N VAL A 239 -2.18 -14.07 6.92
CA VAL A 239 -1.86 -12.82 6.24
C VAL A 239 -0.57 -12.91 5.43
N ASN A 240 0.41 -13.67 5.89
CA ASN A 240 1.63 -13.94 5.12
C ASN A 240 1.33 -14.74 3.84
N GLU A 241 0.46 -15.76 3.91
CA GLU A 241 0.03 -16.52 2.73
C GLU A 241 -0.74 -15.61 1.73
N ASN A 242 -1.58 -14.71 2.20
CA ASN A 242 -2.27 -13.75 1.32
C ASN A 242 -1.29 -12.84 0.58
N MET A 243 -0.27 -12.31 1.28
CA MET A 243 0.78 -11.49 0.68
C MET A 243 1.69 -12.31 -0.25
N TYR A 244 2.03 -13.54 0.14
CA TYR A 244 2.79 -14.46 -0.71
C TYR A 244 2.06 -14.74 -2.03
N GLY A 245 0.73 -14.95 -1.98
CA GLY A 245 -0.10 -15.06 -3.17
C GLY A 245 0.04 -13.85 -4.10
N ALA A 246 0.00 -12.63 -3.55
CA ALA A 246 0.17 -11.40 -4.33
C ALA A 246 1.58 -11.28 -4.94
N LEU A 247 2.63 -11.65 -4.19
CA LEU A 247 4.02 -11.66 -4.71
C LEU A 247 4.18 -12.67 -5.86
N ARG A 248 3.51 -13.82 -5.80
CA ARG A 248 3.49 -14.79 -6.90
C ARG A 248 2.85 -14.24 -8.17
N LEU A 249 1.77 -13.45 -8.04
CA LEU A 249 1.10 -12.81 -9.19
C LEU A 249 2.02 -11.87 -9.97
N VAL A 250 2.95 -11.21 -9.31
CA VAL A 250 3.90 -10.28 -9.96
C VAL A 250 5.22 -10.95 -10.35
N SER A 251 5.47 -12.18 -9.93
CA SER A 251 6.71 -12.92 -10.24
C SER A 251 6.44 -14.21 -10.99
N VAL A 252 6.12 -15.29 -10.30
CA VAL A 252 5.99 -16.65 -10.87
C VAL A 252 4.96 -16.70 -12.00
N GLU A 253 3.82 -16.07 -11.85
CA GLU A 253 2.76 -16.06 -12.88
C GLU A 253 3.13 -15.23 -14.10
N GLN A 254 4.13 -14.36 -13.97
CA GLN A 254 4.71 -13.61 -15.10
C GLN A 254 5.98 -14.29 -15.68
N GLY A 255 6.33 -15.46 -15.18
CA GLY A 255 7.46 -16.24 -15.67
C GLY A 255 8.82 -15.89 -15.04
N PHE A 256 8.82 -15.11 -13.94
CA PHE A 256 10.04 -14.77 -13.22
C PHE A 256 10.29 -15.73 -12.05
N ASP A 257 11.54 -16.14 -11.87
CA ASP A 257 11.96 -16.87 -10.67
C ASP A 257 12.22 -15.89 -9.54
N PRO A 258 11.47 -15.96 -8.43
CA PRO A 258 11.68 -15.04 -7.30
C PRO A 258 13.10 -15.06 -6.74
N ARG A 259 13.82 -16.17 -6.90
CA ARG A 259 15.19 -16.34 -6.39
C ARG A 259 16.22 -15.44 -7.07
N ASP A 260 15.88 -14.89 -8.25
CA ASP A 260 16.71 -13.92 -8.97
C ASP A 260 16.49 -12.48 -8.51
N PHE A 261 15.63 -12.29 -7.48
CA PHE A 261 15.20 -10.99 -6.98
C PHE A 261 15.50 -10.83 -5.50
N ALA A 262 15.85 -9.61 -5.09
CA ALA A 262 15.89 -9.24 -3.68
C ALA A 262 14.49 -8.83 -3.20
N LEU A 263 14.08 -9.29 -2.02
CA LEU A 263 12.83 -8.87 -1.40
C LEU A 263 13.05 -7.62 -0.55
N ILE A 264 12.28 -6.58 -0.78
CA ILE A 264 12.29 -5.36 0.03
C ILE A 264 10.91 -5.08 0.61
N GLY A 265 10.81 -5.08 1.94
CA GLY A 265 9.59 -4.77 2.68
C GLY A 265 9.65 -3.40 3.30
N PHE A 266 8.60 -2.61 3.10
CA PHE A 266 8.44 -1.29 3.69
C PHE A 266 6.96 -1.02 4.04
N GLY A 267 6.64 0.23 4.39
CA GLY A 267 5.36 0.55 4.99
C GLY A 267 5.35 0.33 6.50
N GLY A 268 4.23 0.64 7.13
CA GLY A 268 4.11 0.59 8.60
C GLY A 268 4.21 -0.81 9.21
N ALA A 269 3.82 -1.85 8.47
CA ALA A 269 3.80 -3.23 8.92
C ALA A 269 4.74 -4.16 8.12
N GLY A 270 5.14 -3.77 6.90
CA GLY A 270 5.93 -4.62 5.99
C GLY A 270 7.15 -5.28 6.62
N PRO A 271 8.04 -4.55 7.31
CA PRO A 271 9.24 -5.13 7.91
C PRO A 271 8.99 -6.28 8.89
N LEU A 272 7.81 -6.31 9.57
CA LEU A 272 7.44 -7.37 10.50
C LEU A 272 7.22 -8.72 9.79
N HIS A 273 6.88 -8.69 8.50
CA HIS A 273 6.52 -9.85 7.69
C HIS A 273 7.61 -10.28 6.70
N ALA A 274 8.64 -9.45 6.48
CA ALA A 274 9.67 -9.65 5.46
C ALA A 274 10.37 -11.00 5.55
N ASN A 275 10.78 -11.41 6.77
CA ASN A 275 11.46 -12.68 7.00
C ASN A 275 10.55 -13.89 6.66
N ALA A 276 9.27 -13.84 7.05
CA ALA A 276 8.33 -14.91 6.76
C ALA A 276 8.09 -15.05 5.25
N LEU A 277 7.89 -13.93 4.55
CA LEU A 277 7.71 -13.90 3.10
C LEU A 277 8.97 -14.38 2.36
N GLY A 278 10.16 -13.97 2.80
CA GLY A 278 11.42 -14.46 2.24
C GLY A 278 11.56 -15.97 2.33
N ARG A 279 11.15 -16.57 3.46
CA ARG A 279 11.13 -18.02 3.64
C ARG A 279 10.11 -18.73 2.73
N LEU A 280 8.89 -18.21 2.63
CA LEU A 280 7.83 -18.75 1.75
C LEU A 280 8.25 -18.73 0.27
N MET A 281 9.02 -17.72 -0.12
CA MET A 281 9.53 -17.58 -1.48
C MET A 281 10.86 -18.29 -1.73
N ASN A 282 11.42 -19.00 -0.73
CA ASN A 282 12.75 -19.62 -0.77
C ASN A 282 13.88 -18.64 -1.12
N LEU A 283 13.78 -17.41 -0.67
CA LEU A 283 14.79 -16.39 -0.85
C LEU A 283 15.91 -16.55 0.19
N SER A 284 17.13 -16.18 -0.18
CA SER A 284 18.23 -16.10 0.78
C SER A 284 17.96 -15.01 1.82
N LEU A 285 18.13 -15.31 3.10
CA LEU A 285 17.99 -14.34 4.20
C LEU A 285 19.06 -13.24 4.18
N ILE A 286 20.08 -13.37 3.32
CA ILE A 286 21.14 -12.38 3.13
C ILE A 286 20.63 -11.13 2.38
N HIS A 287 19.47 -11.22 1.75
CA HIS A 287 18.89 -10.17 0.91
C HIS A 287 17.71 -9.43 1.58
N ILE A 288 17.66 -9.45 2.89
CA ILE A 288 16.63 -8.73 3.66
C ILE A 288 17.14 -7.35 4.04
#